data_d8c2591a6393c054a12b21770430b1ff
#
_entry.id   d8c2591a6393c054a12b21770430b1ff
#
_cell.length_a   1.000
_cell.length_b   1.000
_cell.length_c   1.000
_cell.angle_alpha   90.00
_cell.angle_beta   90.00
_cell.angle_gamma   90.00
#
_symmetry.space_group_name_H-M   'P 1'
#
loop_
_entity.id
_entity.type
_entity.pdbx_description
1 polymer ?
#
loop_
_entity_poly.entity_id
_entity_poly.type
_entity_poly.pdbx_seq_one_letter_code
_entity_poly.pdbx_strand_id
1 'polypeptide(L)'
;EVRVPMRGELAKLRSMADRNAEIHLIRSSRAGNLEKAAADEGAELLGLETLDHLVCFDMSQTLGKERVGASVVLRKGRPSKEEYRTYRVRSDAPDDLRMMSEVVSRWAKRQDEWPDLLLLDGGETHLWAIERTLDGMGLLGKFPIAALAKREETLHMRGIEPILLDRRGRALVHARDESHRFSNTFHKKRRGKGALADPLEEVEGLGAKKIQALLRHFGGRRGIEHASVKDLRAVPGI
;
A
#
# COMPACT_ATOMS: atom_id res chain seq x y z
N GLU A 1 37.04 -5.70 -17.59
CA GLU A 1 36.93 -4.88 -18.81
C GLU A 1 35.61 -5.24 -19.54
N VAL A 2 34.73 -4.29 -19.72
CA VAL A 2 33.44 -4.50 -20.44
C VAL A 2 33.74 -4.36 -21.93
N ARG A 3 33.56 -5.44 -22.70
CA ARG A 3 33.68 -5.39 -24.16
C ARG A 3 32.31 -5.13 -24.81
N VAL A 4 32.27 -4.11 -25.65
CA VAL A 4 31.06 -3.74 -26.40
C VAL A 4 31.10 -4.46 -27.77
N PRO A 5 30.13 -5.36 -28.06
CA PRO A 5 30.11 -6.08 -29.32
C PRO A 5 29.75 -5.14 -30.47
N MET A 6 30.55 -5.12 -31.51
CA MET A 6 30.39 -4.25 -32.69
C MET A 6 29.93 -5.01 -33.94
N ARG A 7 29.96 -6.35 -33.97
CA ARG A 7 29.62 -7.19 -35.12
C ARG A 7 28.95 -8.50 -34.67
N GLY A 8 28.21 -9.15 -35.58
CA GLY A 8 27.57 -10.45 -35.37
C GLY A 8 26.26 -10.39 -34.56
N GLU A 9 25.81 -11.54 -34.07
CA GLU A 9 24.53 -11.66 -33.34
C GLU A 9 24.50 -10.85 -32.02
N LEU A 10 25.60 -10.79 -31.32
CA LEU A 10 25.73 -10.00 -30.09
C LEU A 10 25.56 -8.50 -30.33
N ALA A 11 26.03 -8.00 -31.48
CA ALA A 11 25.79 -6.60 -31.88
C ALA A 11 24.31 -6.35 -32.23
N LYS A 12 23.62 -7.33 -32.82
CA LYS A 12 22.15 -7.24 -33.04
C LYS A 12 21.39 -7.22 -31.72
N LEU A 13 21.72 -8.11 -30.79
CA LEU A 13 21.11 -8.14 -29.44
C LEU A 13 21.33 -6.83 -28.69
N ARG A 14 22.53 -6.26 -28.75
CA ARG A 14 22.82 -4.95 -28.19
C ARG A 14 21.93 -3.87 -28.81
N SER A 15 21.84 -3.81 -30.15
CA SER A 15 20.99 -2.82 -30.84
C SER A 15 19.50 -2.95 -30.44
N MET A 16 19.02 -4.18 -30.22
CA MET A 16 17.66 -4.40 -29.70
C MET A 16 17.52 -3.90 -28.26
N ALA A 17 18.49 -4.16 -27.40
CA ALA A 17 18.50 -3.69 -26.03
C ALA A 17 18.53 -2.15 -25.94
N ASP A 18 19.38 -1.51 -26.75
CA ASP A 18 19.50 -0.05 -26.84
C ASP A 18 18.15 0.57 -27.27
N ARG A 19 17.51 0.00 -28.31
CA ARG A 19 16.20 0.45 -28.78
C ARG A 19 15.10 0.26 -27.75
N ASN A 20 15.10 -0.86 -27.03
CA ASN A 20 14.14 -1.11 -25.96
C ASN A 20 14.34 -0.12 -24.79
N ALA A 21 15.58 0.17 -24.43
CA ALA A 21 15.92 1.16 -23.42
C ALA A 21 15.46 2.57 -23.82
N GLU A 22 15.65 2.96 -25.06
CA GLU A 22 15.19 4.25 -25.59
C GLU A 22 13.66 4.36 -25.58
N ILE A 23 12.95 3.33 -26.05
CA ILE A 23 11.48 3.28 -25.99
C ILE A 23 10.99 3.36 -24.55
N HIS A 24 11.64 2.64 -23.64
CA HIS A 24 11.31 2.68 -22.21
C HIS A 24 11.53 4.06 -21.61
N LEU A 25 12.62 4.73 -21.94
CA LEU A 25 12.94 6.08 -21.48
C LEU A 25 11.88 7.09 -21.96
N ILE A 26 11.52 7.05 -23.23
CA ILE A 26 10.48 7.95 -23.81
C ILE A 26 9.13 7.71 -23.13
N ARG A 27 8.73 6.43 -22.94
CA ARG A 27 7.46 6.10 -22.26
C ARG A 27 7.45 6.56 -20.79
N SER A 28 8.54 6.33 -20.08
CA SER A 28 8.68 6.73 -18.67
C SER A 28 8.65 8.26 -18.52
N SER A 29 9.31 9.00 -19.40
CA SER A 29 9.29 10.46 -19.41
C SER A 29 7.89 11.00 -19.71
N ARG A 30 7.19 10.46 -20.71
CA ARG A 30 5.80 10.86 -21.02
C ARG A 30 4.84 10.56 -19.87
N ALA A 31 4.94 9.38 -19.26
CA ALA A 31 4.13 9.04 -18.09
C ALA A 31 4.37 10.03 -16.94
N GLY A 32 5.63 10.36 -16.67
CA GLY A 32 5.96 11.32 -15.63
C GLY A 32 5.43 12.73 -15.86
N ASN A 33 5.41 13.17 -17.10
CA ASN A 33 4.82 14.47 -17.43
C ASN A 33 3.31 14.46 -17.24
N LEU A 34 2.62 13.35 -17.55
CA LEU A 34 1.18 13.21 -17.33
C LEU A 34 0.83 13.16 -15.83
N GLU A 35 1.64 12.45 -15.04
CA GLU A 35 1.44 12.34 -13.59
C GLU A 35 1.67 13.70 -12.89
N LYS A 36 2.72 14.43 -13.30
CA LYS A 36 2.97 15.80 -12.82
C LYS A 36 1.82 16.74 -13.20
N ALA A 37 1.38 16.72 -14.48
CA ALA A 37 0.26 17.53 -14.92
C ALA A 37 -1.03 17.21 -14.15
N ALA A 38 -1.26 15.93 -13.77
CA ALA A 38 -2.38 15.56 -12.92
C ALA A 38 -2.26 16.13 -11.50
N ALA A 39 -1.05 16.20 -10.96
CA ALA A 39 -0.80 16.83 -9.66
C ALA A 39 -1.05 18.35 -9.73
N ASP A 40 -0.58 19.01 -10.80
CA ASP A 40 -0.80 20.45 -11.00
C ASP A 40 -2.29 20.78 -11.14
N GLU A 41 -3.06 19.99 -11.93
CA GLU A 41 -4.51 20.15 -12.05
C GLU A 41 -5.21 19.93 -10.67
N GLY A 42 -4.71 18.98 -9.86
CA GLY A 42 -5.21 18.74 -8.50
C GLY A 42 -4.91 19.90 -7.56
N ALA A 43 -3.72 20.50 -7.63
CA ALA A 43 -3.35 21.67 -6.87
C ALA A 43 -4.28 22.86 -7.19
N GLU A 44 -4.50 23.12 -8.49
CA GLU A 44 -5.42 24.16 -8.96
C GLU A 44 -6.85 23.93 -8.45
N LEU A 45 -7.36 22.68 -8.52
CA LEU A 45 -8.69 22.33 -8.03
C LEU A 45 -8.87 22.65 -6.54
N LEU A 46 -7.82 22.47 -5.74
CA LEU A 46 -7.84 22.66 -4.29
C LEU A 46 -7.40 24.06 -3.85
N GLY A 47 -6.97 24.93 -4.79
CA GLY A 47 -6.40 26.24 -4.47
C GLY A 47 -5.07 26.14 -3.72
N LEU A 48 -4.30 25.06 -3.93
CA LEU A 48 -2.97 24.86 -3.37
C LEU A 48 -1.90 25.39 -4.33
N GLU A 49 -0.77 25.83 -3.78
CA GLU A 49 0.37 26.29 -4.58
C GLU A 49 0.99 25.12 -5.36
N THR A 50 1.15 23.98 -4.72
CA THR A 50 1.67 22.74 -5.33
C THR A 50 0.96 21.51 -4.77
N LEU A 51 1.09 20.38 -5.46
CA LEU A 51 0.70 19.05 -4.98
C LEU A 51 1.83 18.05 -5.30
N ASP A 52 3.06 18.48 -5.03
CA ASP A 52 4.28 17.70 -5.29
C ASP A 52 4.51 16.64 -4.22
N HIS A 53 4.05 16.88 -2.99
CA HIS A 53 4.12 15.95 -1.88
C HIS A 53 2.71 15.65 -1.34
N LEU A 54 2.12 14.56 -1.80
CA LEU A 54 0.81 14.06 -1.36
C LEU A 54 0.99 12.80 -0.52
N VAL A 55 0.48 12.80 0.71
CA VAL A 55 0.42 11.62 1.58
C VAL A 55 -1.03 11.17 1.70
N CYS A 56 -1.32 9.90 1.40
CA CYS A 56 -2.67 9.34 1.52
C CYS A 56 -2.70 8.20 2.55
N PHE A 57 -3.69 8.23 3.44
CA PHE A 57 -3.95 7.21 4.45
C PHE A 57 -5.17 6.37 4.12
N ASP A 58 -5.03 5.05 4.28
CA ASP A 58 -6.11 4.07 4.25
C ASP A 58 -6.08 3.22 5.51
N MET A 59 -7.26 2.88 6.02
CA MET A 59 -7.43 1.94 7.12
C MET A 59 -8.01 0.63 6.61
N SER A 60 -7.41 -0.48 6.99
CA SER A 60 -7.91 -1.79 6.61
C SER A 60 -7.99 -2.73 7.81
N GLN A 61 -9.09 -3.47 7.85
CA GLN A 61 -9.34 -4.49 8.85
C GLN A 61 -9.29 -5.87 8.18
N THR A 62 -8.50 -6.77 8.73
CA THR A 62 -8.57 -8.18 8.34
C THR A 62 -9.54 -8.90 9.29
N LEU A 63 -10.42 -9.73 8.73
CA LEU A 63 -11.37 -10.54 9.49
C LEU A 63 -10.74 -11.07 10.80
N GLY A 64 -11.02 -10.37 11.90
CA GLY A 64 -10.93 -10.84 13.27
C GLY A 64 -9.66 -10.56 14.08
N LYS A 65 -8.48 -10.16 13.53
CA LYS A 65 -7.28 -10.13 14.38
C LYS A 65 -6.25 -9.00 14.19
N GLU A 66 -6.15 -8.36 13.05
CA GLU A 66 -5.14 -7.30 12.89
C GLU A 66 -5.70 -6.09 12.15
N ARG A 67 -5.58 -4.95 12.80
CA ARG A 67 -5.96 -3.64 12.29
C ARG A 67 -4.68 -2.92 11.87
N VAL A 68 -4.64 -2.50 10.61
CA VAL A 68 -3.45 -1.90 10.02
C VAL A 68 -3.85 -0.64 9.26
N GLY A 69 -3.17 0.46 9.55
CA GLY A 69 -3.19 1.63 8.70
C GLY A 69 -2.06 1.57 7.68
N ALA A 70 -2.27 2.12 6.52
CA ALA A 70 -1.28 2.27 5.48
C ALA A 70 -1.15 3.74 5.08
N SER A 71 0.06 4.21 4.85
CA SER A 71 0.30 5.48 4.18
C SER A 71 1.06 5.26 2.89
N VAL A 72 0.62 5.89 1.83
CA VAL A 72 1.33 6.00 0.56
C VAL A 72 1.73 7.45 0.30
N VAL A 73 2.81 7.63 -0.41
CA VAL A 73 3.33 8.94 -0.76
C VAL A 73 3.42 9.04 -2.27
N LEU A 74 2.93 10.17 -2.80
CA LEU A 74 3.16 10.55 -4.18
C LEU A 74 4.07 11.78 -4.21
N ARG A 75 5.12 11.71 -5.01
CA ARG A 75 6.01 12.84 -5.30
C ARG A 75 5.81 13.26 -6.75
N LYS A 76 5.39 14.49 -6.99
CA LYS A 76 5.08 15.03 -8.33
C LYS A 76 4.11 14.13 -9.11
N GLY A 77 3.06 13.67 -8.42
CA GLY A 77 2.04 12.76 -8.94
C GLY A 77 2.47 11.30 -9.07
N ARG A 78 3.73 10.93 -8.78
CA ARG A 78 4.27 9.57 -8.88
C ARG A 78 4.35 8.86 -7.54
N PRO A 79 4.00 7.56 -7.48
CA PRO A 79 4.17 6.74 -6.30
C PRO A 79 5.64 6.63 -5.86
N SER A 80 5.97 7.13 -4.65
CA SER A 80 7.28 7.01 -3.99
C SER A 80 7.24 5.81 -3.02
N LYS A 81 7.44 4.61 -3.56
CA LYS A 81 7.22 3.35 -2.82
C LYS A 81 8.15 3.16 -1.63
N GLU A 82 9.31 3.77 -1.63
CA GLU A 82 10.29 3.79 -0.54
C GLU A 82 9.77 4.56 0.69
N GLU A 83 8.83 5.49 0.48
CA GLU A 83 8.19 6.26 1.54
C GLU A 83 6.90 5.63 2.07
N TYR A 84 6.43 4.52 1.49
CA TYR A 84 5.23 3.81 1.95
C TYR A 84 5.44 3.21 3.32
N ARG A 85 4.45 3.32 4.20
CA ARG A 85 4.52 2.75 5.54
C ARG A 85 3.24 2.01 5.90
N THR A 86 3.40 1.02 6.77
CA THR A 86 2.30 0.33 7.42
C THR A 86 2.38 0.53 8.94
N TYR A 87 1.24 0.71 9.56
CA TYR A 87 1.11 0.98 10.99
C TYR A 87 0.19 -0.05 11.61
N ARG A 88 0.74 -0.93 12.46
CA ARG A 88 -0.12 -1.76 13.31
C ARG A 88 -0.82 -0.87 14.31
N VAL A 89 -2.14 -0.95 14.38
CA VAL A 89 -2.94 -0.28 15.41
C VAL A 89 -2.66 -0.97 16.75
N ARG A 90 -2.43 -0.19 17.79
CA ARG A 90 -2.06 -0.65 19.13
C ARG A 90 -3.23 -0.61 20.10
N SER A 91 -4.19 0.29 19.84
CA SER A 91 -5.38 0.42 20.65
C SER A 91 -6.41 -0.66 20.34
N ASP A 92 -7.15 -1.11 21.34
CA ASP A 92 -8.32 -1.99 21.18
C ASP A 92 -9.56 -1.23 20.69
N ALA A 93 -9.38 -0.03 20.12
CA ALA A 93 -10.47 0.80 19.65
C ALA A 93 -11.26 0.08 18.55
N PRO A 94 -12.58 -0.10 18.69
CA PRO A 94 -13.41 -0.78 17.71
C PRO A 94 -13.71 0.09 16.48
N ASP A 95 -13.31 1.36 16.50
CA ASP A 95 -13.75 2.42 15.60
C ASP A 95 -12.62 2.84 14.66
N ASP A 96 -12.91 2.84 13.36
CA ASP A 96 -11.97 3.23 12.29
C ASP A 96 -11.42 4.66 12.48
N LEU A 97 -12.24 5.57 13.03
CA LEU A 97 -11.83 6.96 13.27
C LEU A 97 -10.70 7.04 14.32
N ARG A 98 -10.85 6.29 15.43
CA ARG A 98 -9.82 6.24 16.48
C ARG A 98 -8.56 5.56 15.99
N MET A 99 -8.70 4.50 15.20
CA MET A 99 -7.56 3.81 14.59
C MET A 99 -6.79 4.74 13.65
N MET A 100 -7.49 5.47 12.78
CA MET A 100 -6.88 6.44 11.88
C MET A 100 -6.19 7.57 12.66
N SER A 101 -6.84 8.07 13.73
CA SER A 101 -6.27 9.09 14.62
C SER A 101 -4.98 8.62 15.28
N GLU A 102 -4.92 7.38 15.77
CA GLU A 102 -3.68 6.79 16.33
C GLU A 102 -2.58 6.74 15.27
N VAL A 103 -2.90 6.24 14.08
CA VAL A 103 -1.93 6.07 12.99
C VAL A 103 -1.38 7.41 12.53
N VAL A 104 -2.26 8.39 12.27
CA VAL A 104 -1.86 9.74 11.84
C VAL A 104 -1.05 10.46 12.92
N SER A 105 -1.41 10.32 14.21
CA SER A 105 -0.62 10.89 15.33
C SER A 105 0.80 10.33 15.34
N ARG A 106 0.95 9.02 15.12
CA ARG A 106 2.26 8.36 15.11
C ARG A 106 3.08 8.74 13.89
N TRP A 107 2.43 8.92 12.76
CA TRP A 107 3.06 9.44 11.54
C TRP A 107 3.55 10.86 11.77
N ALA A 108 2.69 11.76 12.23
CA ALA A 108 3.01 13.17 12.42
C ALA A 108 4.22 13.41 13.34
N LYS A 109 4.37 12.59 14.40
CA LYS A 109 5.53 12.67 15.32
C LYS A 109 6.87 12.32 14.69
N ARG A 110 6.90 11.86 13.45
CA ARG A 110 8.11 11.37 12.77
C ARG A 110 8.40 12.14 11.49
N GLN A 111 7.63 13.20 11.22
CA GLN A 111 7.82 13.99 10.01
C GLN A 111 8.80 15.13 10.28
N ASP A 112 9.78 15.24 9.40
CA ASP A 112 10.70 16.37 9.33
C ASP A 112 10.22 17.41 8.28
N GLU A 113 9.39 16.95 7.32
CA GLU A 113 8.80 17.76 6.24
C GLU A 113 7.29 17.50 6.17
N TRP A 114 6.48 18.58 6.07
CA TRP A 114 5.04 18.48 5.92
C TRP A 114 4.64 18.29 4.46
N PRO A 115 3.57 17.52 4.18
CA PRO A 115 3.07 17.36 2.81
C PRO A 115 2.32 18.62 2.35
N ASP A 116 2.23 18.78 1.03
CA ASP A 116 1.34 19.77 0.41
C ASP A 116 -0.14 19.42 0.66
N LEU A 117 -0.43 18.11 0.82
CA LEU A 117 -1.76 17.62 1.19
C LEU A 117 -1.68 16.29 1.94
N LEU A 118 -2.40 16.20 3.05
CA LEU A 118 -2.75 14.94 3.71
C LEU A 118 -4.14 14.50 3.24
N LEU A 119 -4.22 13.40 2.50
CA LEU A 119 -5.46 12.81 2.01
C LEU A 119 -5.87 11.61 2.86
N LEU A 120 -7.14 11.52 3.20
CA LEU A 120 -7.73 10.43 3.97
C LEU A 120 -8.69 9.63 3.07
N ASP A 121 -8.57 8.31 3.01
CA ASP A 121 -9.60 7.44 2.41
C ASP A 121 -10.77 7.35 3.39
N GLY A 122 -11.73 8.25 3.24
CA GLY A 122 -12.89 8.37 4.12
C GLY A 122 -13.73 9.59 3.80
N GLY A 123 -14.80 9.79 4.57
CA GLY A 123 -15.68 10.95 4.44
C GLY A 123 -15.38 12.05 5.47
N GLU A 124 -16.29 12.98 5.56
CA GLU A 124 -16.22 14.17 6.43
C GLU A 124 -15.95 13.83 7.90
N THR A 125 -16.51 12.73 8.41
CA THR A 125 -16.28 12.28 9.79
C THR A 125 -14.82 11.92 10.05
N HIS A 126 -14.11 11.37 9.05
CA HIS A 126 -12.68 11.10 9.12
C HIS A 126 -11.88 12.39 9.15
N LEU A 127 -12.26 13.38 8.31
CA LEU A 127 -11.65 14.70 8.29
C LEU A 127 -11.71 15.33 9.69
N TRP A 128 -12.89 15.42 10.29
CA TRP A 128 -13.06 16.02 11.61
C TRP A 128 -12.30 15.28 12.72
N ALA A 129 -12.27 13.96 12.69
CA ALA A 129 -11.52 13.18 13.67
C ALA A 129 -10.02 13.46 13.60
N ILE A 130 -9.46 13.58 12.39
CA ILE A 130 -8.04 13.86 12.17
C ILE A 130 -7.71 15.31 12.49
N GLU A 131 -8.56 16.27 12.12
CA GLU A 131 -8.38 17.68 12.51
C GLU A 131 -8.31 17.84 14.04
N ARG A 132 -9.25 17.23 14.78
CA ARG A 132 -9.22 17.24 16.26
C ARG A 132 -7.94 16.61 16.83
N THR A 133 -7.48 15.55 16.18
CA THR A 133 -6.26 14.86 16.61
C THR A 133 -5.02 15.75 16.41
N LEU A 134 -4.92 16.40 15.26
CA LEU A 134 -3.82 17.29 14.93
C LEU A 134 -3.89 18.61 15.71
N ASP A 135 -5.08 19.10 16.02
CA ASP A 135 -5.30 20.25 16.89
C ASP A 135 -4.74 19.98 18.31
N GLY A 136 -5.09 18.83 18.88
CA GLY A 136 -4.53 18.38 20.17
C GLY A 136 -3.00 18.21 20.17
N MET A 137 -2.37 18.15 19.02
CA MET A 137 -0.92 18.08 18.84
C MET A 137 -0.29 19.44 18.47
N GLY A 138 -1.09 20.50 18.31
CA GLY A 138 -0.61 21.82 17.84
C GLY A 138 -0.18 21.84 16.36
N LEU A 139 -0.71 20.92 15.55
CA LEU A 139 -0.34 20.74 14.15
C LEU A 139 -1.45 21.16 13.17
N LEU A 140 -2.64 21.49 13.66
CA LEU A 140 -3.73 21.95 12.81
C LEU A 140 -3.33 23.24 12.08
N GLY A 141 -3.52 23.25 10.76
CA GLY A 141 -3.14 24.39 9.91
C GLY A 141 -1.67 24.42 9.46
N LYS A 142 -0.86 23.44 9.86
CA LYS A 142 0.53 23.33 9.35
C LYS A 142 0.59 22.82 7.92
N PHE A 143 -0.41 22.06 7.49
CA PHE A 143 -0.57 21.54 6.14
C PHE A 143 -2.07 21.30 5.85
N PRO A 144 -2.48 21.34 4.59
CA PRO A 144 -3.84 21.05 4.18
C PRO A 144 -4.22 19.58 4.44
N ILE A 145 -5.50 19.36 4.81
CA ILE A 145 -6.06 18.03 5.04
C ILE A 145 -7.35 17.91 4.25
N ALA A 146 -7.52 16.79 3.54
CA ALA A 146 -8.75 16.47 2.85
C ALA A 146 -9.14 15.01 3.07
N ALA A 147 -10.44 14.71 2.96
CA ALA A 147 -10.97 13.36 2.96
C ALA A 147 -11.73 13.09 1.67
N LEU A 148 -11.50 11.94 1.05
CA LEU A 148 -12.13 11.53 -0.20
C LEU A 148 -13.08 10.36 0.05
N ALA A 149 -14.39 10.62 -0.07
CA ALA A 149 -15.43 9.61 0.11
C ALA A 149 -15.57 8.71 -1.13
N LYS A 150 -15.62 7.38 -0.92
CA LYS A 150 -15.61 6.37 -2.00
C LYS A 150 -16.83 6.40 -2.92
N ARG A 151 -18.03 6.57 -2.36
CA ARG A 151 -19.28 6.35 -3.13
C ARG A 151 -19.55 7.40 -4.20
N GLU A 152 -19.18 8.66 -3.90
CA GLU A 152 -19.55 9.81 -4.73
C GLU A 152 -18.32 10.56 -5.23
N GLU A 153 -17.11 10.05 -4.94
CA GLU A 153 -15.83 10.75 -5.20
C GLU A 153 -15.88 12.20 -4.74
N THR A 154 -16.56 12.42 -3.60
CA THR A 154 -16.70 13.74 -2.99
C THR A 154 -15.53 14.00 -2.06
N LEU A 155 -14.84 15.10 -2.30
CA LEU A 155 -13.75 15.58 -1.48
C LEU A 155 -14.26 16.56 -0.45
N HIS A 156 -13.92 16.32 0.81
CA HIS A 156 -14.19 17.18 1.95
C HIS A 156 -12.90 17.85 2.40
N MET A 157 -12.92 19.15 2.58
CA MET A 157 -11.80 19.94 3.07
C MET A 157 -12.33 21.09 3.93
N ARG A 158 -11.60 21.47 4.98
CA ARG A 158 -12.05 22.49 5.91
C ARG A 158 -12.24 23.86 5.23
N GLY A 159 -13.39 24.48 5.48
CA GLY A 159 -13.70 25.82 4.99
C GLY A 159 -14.03 25.91 3.51
N ILE A 160 -14.22 24.76 2.86
CA ILE A 160 -14.60 24.66 1.45
C ILE A 160 -15.84 23.77 1.37
N GLU A 161 -16.81 24.13 0.52
CA GLU A 161 -17.95 23.27 0.19
C GLU A 161 -17.44 21.94 -0.41
N PRO A 162 -18.14 20.82 -0.15
CA PRO A 162 -17.74 19.52 -0.69
C PRO A 162 -17.61 19.57 -2.22
N ILE A 163 -16.50 19.08 -2.73
CA ILE A 163 -16.17 19.10 -4.16
C ILE A 163 -16.43 17.70 -4.74
N LEU A 164 -17.35 17.59 -5.70
CA LEU A 164 -17.45 16.40 -6.53
C LEU A 164 -16.26 16.40 -7.50
N LEU A 165 -15.41 15.37 -7.41
CA LEU A 165 -14.20 15.31 -8.23
C LEU A 165 -14.53 15.14 -9.72
N ASP A 166 -13.91 15.95 -10.52
CA ASP A 166 -13.85 15.81 -11.97
C ASP A 166 -12.45 15.26 -12.40
N ARG A 167 -12.13 15.36 -13.68
CA ARG A 167 -10.84 14.89 -14.22
C ARG A 167 -9.62 15.51 -13.51
N ARG A 168 -9.75 16.71 -12.93
CA ARG A 168 -8.65 17.41 -12.23
C ARG A 168 -8.29 16.71 -10.91
N GLY A 169 -9.26 15.98 -10.31
CA GLY A 169 -9.06 15.18 -9.12
C GLY A 169 -8.33 13.85 -9.34
N ARG A 170 -7.90 13.51 -10.56
CA ARG A 170 -7.32 12.20 -10.87
C ARG A 170 -6.08 11.84 -10.06
N ALA A 171 -5.25 12.82 -9.66
CA ALA A 171 -4.10 12.57 -8.80
C ALA A 171 -4.53 12.14 -7.38
N LEU A 172 -5.63 12.69 -6.86
CA LEU A 172 -6.21 12.34 -5.56
C LEU A 172 -6.82 10.95 -5.59
N VAL A 173 -7.60 10.65 -6.64
CA VAL A 173 -8.17 9.30 -6.87
C VAL A 173 -7.04 8.28 -7.00
N HIS A 174 -6.00 8.58 -7.76
CA HIS A 174 -4.82 7.71 -7.89
C HIS A 174 -4.15 7.44 -6.53
N ALA A 175 -3.96 8.46 -5.70
CA ALA A 175 -3.37 8.30 -4.37
C ALA A 175 -4.24 7.40 -3.47
N ARG A 176 -5.57 7.59 -3.46
CA ARG A 176 -6.53 6.75 -2.75
C ARG A 176 -6.47 5.30 -3.23
N ASP A 177 -6.54 5.09 -4.54
CA ASP A 177 -6.55 3.74 -5.11
C ASP A 177 -5.22 3.02 -4.85
N GLU A 178 -4.11 3.75 -4.87
CA GLU A 178 -2.78 3.21 -4.53
C GLU A 178 -2.66 2.86 -3.04
N SER A 179 -3.21 3.69 -2.12
CA SER A 179 -3.23 3.36 -0.69
C SER A 179 -4.05 2.10 -0.42
N HIS A 180 -5.20 1.98 -1.06
CA HIS A 180 -6.05 0.79 -0.97
C HIS A 180 -5.37 -0.46 -1.57
N ARG A 181 -4.71 -0.32 -2.73
CA ARG A 181 -3.92 -1.40 -3.36
C ARG A 181 -2.78 -1.86 -2.45
N PHE A 182 -2.04 -0.92 -1.85
CA PHE A 182 -0.92 -1.21 -0.96
C PHE A 182 -1.39 -1.94 0.30
N SER A 183 -2.44 -1.45 0.93
CA SER A 183 -3.08 -2.05 2.10
C SER A 183 -3.52 -3.49 1.81
N ASN A 184 -4.24 -3.72 0.71
CA ASN A 184 -4.68 -5.06 0.29
C ASN A 184 -3.51 -6.01 -0.03
N THR A 185 -2.42 -5.51 -0.61
CA THR A 185 -1.23 -6.31 -0.93
C THR A 185 -0.52 -6.78 0.34
N PHE A 186 -0.44 -5.91 1.35
CA PHE A 186 0.11 -6.26 2.65
C PHE A 186 -0.70 -7.39 3.32
N HIS A 187 -2.03 -7.30 3.28
CA HIS A 187 -2.90 -8.35 3.82
C HIS A 187 -2.75 -9.70 3.07
N LYS A 188 -2.65 -9.67 1.74
CA LYS A 188 -2.41 -10.89 0.94
C LYS A 188 -1.08 -11.55 1.28
N LYS A 189 0.01 -10.78 1.41
CA LYS A 189 1.33 -11.30 1.80
C LYS A 189 1.33 -11.91 3.20
N ARG A 190 0.60 -11.32 4.14
CA ARG A 190 0.48 -11.85 5.51
C ARG A 190 -0.43 -13.08 5.57
N ARG A 191 -1.57 -13.07 4.87
CA ARG A 191 -2.41 -14.28 4.72
C ARG A 191 -1.62 -15.41 4.09
N GLY A 192 -0.80 -15.15 3.07
CA GLY A 192 0.11 -16.14 2.51
C GLY A 192 1.13 -16.68 3.53
N LYS A 193 1.65 -15.82 4.41
CA LYS A 193 2.54 -16.23 5.51
C LYS A 193 1.79 -16.92 6.66
N GLY A 194 0.58 -16.49 6.97
CA GLY A 194 -0.28 -17.11 8.00
C GLY A 194 -1.04 -18.34 7.52
N ALA A 195 -1.31 -18.44 6.19
CA ALA A 195 -1.83 -19.66 5.57
C ALA A 195 -0.71 -20.70 5.31
N LEU A 196 0.55 -20.30 5.47
CA LEU A 196 1.74 -21.17 5.48
C LEU A 196 2.18 -21.55 6.91
N ALA A 197 1.57 -21.03 7.95
CA ALA A 197 1.53 -21.69 9.25
C ALA A 197 0.53 -22.86 9.11
N ASP A 198 0.99 -23.94 8.49
CA ASP A 198 0.24 -25.18 8.40
C ASP A 198 -0.01 -25.62 9.87
N PRO A 199 -1.24 -25.95 10.29
CA PRO A 199 -1.47 -26.55 11.60
C PRO A 199 -0.54 -27.74 11.89
N LEU A 200 0.04 -28.35 10.84
CA LEU A 200 1.11 -29.33 10.97
C LEU A 200 2.41 -28.72 11.52
N GLU A 201 2.66 -27.42 11.37
CA GLU A 201 3.82 -26.72 11.96
C GLU A 201 3.67 -26.48 13.47
N GLU A 202 2.44 -26.53 13.99
CA GLU A 202 2.16 -26.43 15.44
C GLU A 202 2.37 -27.78 16.17
N VAL A 203 2.57 -28.87 15.41
CA VAL A 203 2.82 -30.20 16.00
C VAL A 203 4.29 -30.32 16.42
N GLU A 204 4.51 -30.46 17.72
CA GLU A 204 5.84 -30.59 18.28
C GLU A 204 6.61 -31.77 17.66
N GLY A 205 7.82 -31.53 17.18
CA GLY A 205 8.64 -32.54 16.51
C GLY A 205 8.38 -32.72 15.01
N LEU A 206 7.40 -31.97 14.43
CA LEU A 206 7.07 -32.02 13.01
C LEU A 206 7.69 -30.81 12.27
N GLY A 207 8.98 -30.90 11.97
CA GLY A 207 9.67 -29.84 11.22
C GLY A 207 9.32 -29.82 9.73
N ALA A 208 9.67 -28.72 9.03
CA ALA A 208 9.32 -28.47 7.63
C ALA A 208 9.63 -29.62 6.66
N LYS A 209 10.73 -30.36 6.86
CA LYS A 209 11.09 -31.53 6.04
C LYS A 209 10.08 -32.68 6.19
N LYS A 210 9.63 -32.94 7.41
CA LYS A 210 8.63 -33.96 7.70
C LYS A 210 7.25 -33.61 7.14
N ILE A 211 6.83 -32.34 7.29
CA ILE A 211 5.61 -31.81 6.69
C ILE A 211 5.61 -31.98 5.18
N GLN A 212 6.72 -31.66 4.52
CA GLN A 212 6.84 -31.81 3.08
C GLN A 212 6.80 -33.28 2.63
N ALA A 213 7.38 -34.19 3.41
CA ALA A 213 7.33 -35.61 3.15
C ALA A 213 5.89 -36.15 3.27
N LEU A 214 5.16 -35.76 4.31
CA LEU A 214 3.74 -36.12 4.51
C LEU A 214 2.87 -35.60 3.37
N LEU A 215 2.98 -34.29 3.03
CA LEU A 215 2.20 -33.69 1.94
C LEU A 215 2.45 -34.36 0.60
N ARG A 216 3.69 -34.77 0.33
CA ARG A 216 4.05 -35.47 -0.90
C ARG A 216 3.50 -36.90 -0.90
N HIS A 217 3.58 -37.64 0.24
CA HIS A 217 3.14 -39.01 0.35
C HIS A 217 1.61 -39.16 0.24
N PHE A 218 0.87 -38.23 0.88
CA PHE A 218 -0.60 -38.28 0.93
C PHE A 218 -1.28 -37.40 -0.13
N GLY A 219 -0.54 -36.79 -1.06
CA GLY A 219 -1.10 -35.97 -2.15
C GLY A 219 -1.73 -34.67 -1.68
N GLY A 220 -1.38 -34.18 -0.48
CA GLY A 220 -1.87 -32.96 0.09
C GLY A 220 -2.49 -33.11 1.47
N ARG A 221 -2.95 -31.98 2.03
CA ARG A 221 -3.45 -31.86 3.40
C ARG A 221 -4.66 -32.80 3.68
N ARG A 222 -5.63 -32.83 2.76
CA ARG A 222 -6.80 -33.69 2.91
C ARG A 222 -6.42 -35.18 3.05
N GLY A 223 -5.38 -35.62 2.36
CA GLY A 223 -4.86 -36.99 2.49
C GLY A 223 -4.29 -37.24 3.87
N ILE A 224 -3.60 -36.28 4.47
CA ILE A 224 -3.06 -36.38 5.83
C ILE A 224 -4.18 -36.41 6.88
N GLU A 225 -5.22 -35.62 6.74
CA GLU A 225 -6.36 -35.53 7.65
C GLU A 225 -7.18 -36.86 7.70
N HIS A 226 -7.16 -37.61 6.61
CA HIS A 226 -7.87 -38.90 6.51
C HIS A 226 -6.97 -40.10 6.77
N ALA A 227 -5.65 -39.88 6.94
CA ALA A 227 -4.69 -40.98 7.17
C ALA A 227 -4.79 -41.54 8.60
N SER A 228 -4.69 -42.88 8.74
CA SER A 228 -4.59 -43.49 10.05
C SER A 228 -3.20 -43.23 10.67
N VAL A 229 -3.10 -43.36 12.00
CA VAL A 229 -1.80 -43.26 12.71
C VAL A 229 -0.79 -44.28 12.17
N LYS A 230 -1.24 -45.44 11.72
CA LYS A 230 -0.40 -46.49 11.11
C LYS A 230 0.18 -45.99 9.77
N ASP A 231 -0.63 -45.33 8.95
CA ASP A 231 -0.21 -44.80 7.65
C ASP A 231 0.79 -43.63 7.82
N LEU A 232 0.53 -42.79 8.79
CA LEU A 232 1.44 -41.66 9.10
C LEU A 232 2.83 -42.15 9.53
N ARG A 233 2.88 -43.19 10.39
CA ARG A 233 4.15 -43.79 10.83
C ARG A 233 4.86 -44.60 9.74
N ALA A 234 4.19 -44.97 8.67
CA ALA A 234 4.79 -45.67 7.53
C ALA A 234 5.61 -44.70 6.61
N VAL A 235 5.47 -43.39 6.76
CA VAL A 235 6.21 -42.42 5.96
C VAL A 235 7.64 -42.35 6.46
N PRO A 236 8.65 -42.53 5.59
CA PRO A 236 10.05 -42.47 5.97
C PRO A 236 10.43 -41.13 6.63
N GLY A 237 10.96 -41.19 7.83
CA GLY A 237 11.44 -40.00 8.57
C GLY A 237 10.38 -39.32 9.49
N ILE A 238 9.19 -39.96 9.65
CA ILE A 238 8.15 -39.53 10.61
C ILE A 238 8.29 -40.31 11.92
#